data_be437ec03bb0ace3fd49825caecab546
#
_entry.id   be437ec03bb0ace3fd49825caecab546
#
_cell.length_a   1.000
_cell.length_b   1.000
_cell.length_c   1.000
_cell.angle_alpha   90.00
_cell.angle_beta   90.00
_cell.angle_gamma   90.00
#
_symmetry.space_group_name_H-M   'P 1'
#
loop_
_entity.id
_entity.type
_entity.pdbx_description
1 polymer ?
#
loop_
_entity_poly.entity_id
_entity_poly.type
_entity_poly.pdbx_seq_one_letter_code
_entity_poly.pdbx_strand_id
1 'polypeptide(L)' 'MSLAQKLTQERRARLAAERLLEQKQAELFAANQKLGAHAKKLSEQIVETRAEVQTVRDENQRVKSDLS' A
#
# COMPACT_ATOMS: atom_id res chain seq x y z
N MET A 1 -46.94 -10.49 -8.63
CA MET A 1 -46.14 -9.33 -9.03
C MET A 1 -46.41 -8.93 -10.45
N SER A 2 -46.61 -7.63 -10.70
CA SER A 2 -46.72 -7.14 -12.05
C SER A 2 -45.34 -7.07 -12.71
N LEU A 3 -45.29 -7.06 -14.04
CA LEU A 3 -44.04 -6.89 -14.81
C LEU A 3 -43.34 -5.59 -14.45
N ALA A 4 -44.10 -4.51 -14.26
CA ALA A 4 -43.57 -3.20 -13.90
C ALA A 4 -42.86 -3.24 -12.54
N GLN A 5 -43.41 -3.92 -11.54
CA GLN A 5 -42.82 -4.10 -10.21
C GLN A 5 -41.53 -4.90 -10.30
N LYS A 6 -41.53 -5.95 -11.12
CA LYS A 6 -40.37 -6.80 -11.32
C LYS A 6 -39.21 -6.02 -11.97
N LEU A 7 -39.51 -5.23 -12.99
CA LEU A 7 -38.51 -4.37 -13.65
C LEU A 7 -37.95 -3.33 -12.70
N THR A 8 -38.80 -2.73 -11.84
CA THR A 8 -38.35 -1.76 -10.84
C THR A 8 -37.39 -2.41 -9.84
N GLN A 9 -37.70 -3.61 -9.37
CA GLN A 9 -36.82 -4.36 -8.46
C GLN A 9 -35.49 -4.70 -9.13
N GLU A 10 -35.48 -5.13 -10.37
CA GLU A 10 -34.26 -5.42 -11.11
C GLU A 10 -33.37 -4.17 -11.28
N ARG A 11 -33.97 -3.02 -11.59
CA ARG A 11 -33.25 -1.76 -11.68
C ARG A 11 -32.63 -1.37 -10.36
N ARG A 12 -33.36 -1.48 -9.26
CA ARG A 12 -32.84 -1.18 -7.92
C ARG A 12 -31.68 -2.09 -7.55
N ALA A 13 -31.82 -3.38 -7.85
CA ALA A 13 -30.74 -4.33 -7.58
C ALA A 13 -29.49 -4.00 -8.39
N ARG A 14 -29.66 -3.65 -9.65
CA ARG A 14 -28.55 -3.25 -10.53
C ARG A 14 -27.84 -1.99 -10.02
N LEU A 15 -28.60 -0.97 -9.65
CA LEU A 15 -28.04 0.27 -9.09
C LEU A 15 -27.29 0.03 -7.80
N ALA A 16 -27.83 -0.83 -6.92
CA ALA A 16 -27.17 -1.18 -5.68
C ALA A 16 -25.85 -1.91 -5.94
N ALA A 17 -25.82 -2.84 -6.91
CA ALA A 17 -24.62 -3.57 -7.30
C ALA A 17 -23.59 -2.63 -7.90
N GLU A 18 -23.99 -1.70 -8.76
CA GLU A 18 -23.09 -0.70 -9.36
C GLU A 18 -22.47 0.21 -8.30
N ARG A 19 -23.25 0.67 -7.32
CA ARG A 19 -22.75 1.50 -6.22
C ARG A 19 -21.76 0.74 -5.35
N LEU A 20 -22.05 -0.53 -5.07
CA LEU A 20 -21.13 -1.36 -4.30
C LEU A 20 -19.82 -1.55 -5.04
N LEU A 21 -19.88 -1.80 -6.35
CA LEU A 21 -18.67 -1.95 -7.17
C LEU A 21 -17.84 -0.67 -7.17
N GLU A 22 -18.46 0.49 -7.37
CA GLU A 22 -17.77 1.78 -7.30
C GLU A 22 -17.10 2.00 -5.95
N GLN A 23 -17.80 1.67 -4.86
CA GLN A 23 -17.27 1.78 -3.51
C GLN A 23 -16.05 0.88 -3.32
N LYS A 24 -16.13 -0.36 -3.78
CA LYS A 24 -15.01 -1.32 -3.68
C LYS A 24 -13.81 -0.90 -4.52
N GLN A 25 -14.04 -0.35 -5.70
CA GLN A 25 -12.96 0.19 -6.54
C GLN A 25 -12.27 1.37 -5.86
N ALA A 26 -13.04 2.27 -5.24
CA ALA A 26 -12.48 3.40 -4.49
C ALA A 26 -11.65 2.93 -3.28
N GLU A 27 -12.14 1.92 -2.55
CA GLU A 27 -11.43 1.32 -1.43
C GLU A 27 -10.11 0.68 -1.87
N LEU A 28 -10.12 -0.06 -2.98
CA LEU A 28 -8.92 -0.68 -3.55
C LEU A 28 -7.91 0.36 -3.99
N PHE A 29 -8.36 1.42 -4.62
CA PHE A 29 -7.49 2.51 -5.04
C PHE A 29 -6.80 3.15 -3.83
N ALA A 30 -7.56 3.46 -2.77
CA ALA A 30 -7.00 4.02 -1.54
C ALA A 30 -6.01 3.07 -0.87
N ALA A 31 -6.34 1.77 -0.82
CA ALA A 31 -5.45 0.76 -0.25
C ALA A 31 -4.14 0.66 -1.05
N ASN A 32 -4.22 0.69 -2.38
CA ASN A 32 -3.04 0.63 -3.24
C ASN A 32 -2.15 1.86 -3.06
N GLN A 33 -2.72 3.04 -2.88
CA GLN A 33 -1.95 4.24 -2.58
C GLN A 33 -1.21 4.14 -1.25
N LYS A 34 -1.87 3.61 -0.22
CA LYS A 34 -1.24 3.38 1.08
C LYS A 34 -0.10 2.38 0.99
N LEU A 35 -0.30 1.30 0.23
CA LEU A 35 0.75 0.31 0.00
C LEU A 35 1.96 0.91 -0.72
N GLY A 36 1.72 1.74 -1.73
CA GLY A 36 2.77 2.43 -2.46
C GLY A 36 3.58 3.37 -1.54
N ALA A 37 2.91 4.16 -0.72
CA ALA A 37 3.55 5.05 0.25
C ALA A 37 4.36 4.25 1.28
N HIS A 38 3.82 3.13 1.76
CA HIS A 38 4.50 2.26 2.71
C HIS A 38 5.76 1.63 2.10
N ALA A 39 5.66 1.14 0.86
CA ALA A 39 6.80 0.58 0.12
C ALA A 39 7.92 1.60 -0.06
N LYS A 40 7.56 2.84 -0.40
CA LYS A 40 8.52 3.94 -0.52
C LYS A 40 9.24 4.20 0.80
N LYS A 41 8.50 4.26 1.89
CA LYS A 41 9.05 4.47 3.23
C LYS A 41 10.01 3.35 3.62
N LEU A 42 9.64 2.08 3.35
CA LEU A 42 10.51 0.94 3.60
C LEU A 42 11.80 1.02 2.78
N SER A 43 11.72 1.40 1.51
CA SER A 43 12.89 1.57 0.65
C SER A 43 13.83 2.64 1.21
N GLU A 44 13.31 3.76 1.67
CA GLU A 44 14.08 4.82 2.30
C GLU A 44 14.77 4.33 3.57
N GLN A 45 14.07 3.56 4.40
CA GLN A 45 14.63 2.98 5.63
C GLN A 45 15.75 1.97 5.32
N ILE A 46 15.60 1.18 4.26
CA ILE A 46 16.63 0.24 3.84
C ILE A 46 17.90 0.99 3.42
N VAL A 47 17.77 2.07 2.66
CA VAL A 47 18.92 2.90 2.24
C VAL A 47 19.62 3.50 3.46
N GLU A 48 18.88 4.07 4.40
CA GLU A 48 19.42 4.63 5.64
C GLU A 48 20.14 3.58 6.46
N THR A 49 19.54 2.40 6.64
CA THR A 49 20.12 1.31 7.41
C THR A 49 21.42 0.82 6.78
N ARG A 50 21.47 0.69 5.46
CA ARG A 50 22.68 0.30 4.74
C ARG A 50 23.80 1.31 4.93
N ALA A 51 23.48 2.60 4.88
CA ALA A 51 24.45 3.68 5.12
C ALA A 51 24.99 3.61 6.56
N GLU A 52 24.14 3.40 7.56
CA GLU A 52 24.53 3.23 8.95
C GLU A 52 25.45 2.01 9.14
N VAL A 53 25.09 0.87 8.54
CA VAL A 53 25.91 -0.34 8.60
C VAL A 53 27.29 -0.09 7.99
N GLN A 54 27.35 0.60 6.86
CA GLN A 54 28.62 0.92 6.23
C GLN A 54 29.49 1.82 7.12
N THR A 55 28.90 2.81 7.76
CA THR A 55 29.58 3.70 8.70
C THR A 55 30.17 2.91 9.87
N VAL A 56 29.39 2.01 10.46
CA VAL A 56 29.85 1.15 11.57
C VAL A 56 31.00 0.25 11.13
N ARG A 57 30.92 -0.33 9.94
CA ARG A 57 32.01 -1.17 9.40
C ARG A 57 33.30 -0.37 9.20
N ASP A 58 33.18 0.84 8.66
CA ASP A 58 34.33 1.71 8.45
C ASP A 58 34.99 2.09 9.78
N GLU A 59 34.18 2.43 10.78
CA GLU A 59 34.68 2.73 12.13
C GLU A 59 35.35 1.53 12.77
N ASN A 60 34.77 0.33 12.62
CA ASN A 60 35.34 -0.90 13.14
C ASN A 60 36.69 -1.21 12.49
N GLN A 61 36.81 -1.02 11.19
CA GLN A 61 38.09 -1.22 10.49
C GLN A 61 39.15 -0.22 10.95
N ARG A 62 38.76 1.03 11.18
CA ARG A 62 39.65 2.06 11.70
C ARG A 62 40.17 1.70 13.09
N VAL A 63 39.26 1.26 14.00
CA VAL A 63 39.63 0.85 15.34
C VAL A 63 40.61 -0.34 15.28
N LYS A 64 40.34 -1.33 14.45
CA LYS A 64 41.22 -2.48 14.29
C LYS A 64 42.61 -2.07 13.78
N SER A 65 42.68 -1.15 12.84
CA SER A 65 43.95 -0.62 12.33
C SER A 65 44.73 0.10 13.43
N ASP A 66 44.04 0.89 14.25
CA ASP A 66 44.67 1.64 15.35
C ASP A 66 45.18 0.73 16.47
N LEU A 67 44.52 -0.42 16.67
CA LEU A 67 44.91 -1.40 17.70
C LEU A 67 46.02 -2.34 17.27
N SER A 68 46.18 -2.52 15.96
CA SER A 68 47.23 -3.37 15.44
C SER A 68 48.50 -2.54 15.14
#